data_5d5e263725bb125f78314ee36e9beaba
#
_entry.id   5d5e263725bb125f78314ee36e9beaba
#
_cell.length_a   1.000
_cell.length_b   1.000
_cell.length_c   1.000
_cell.angle_alpha   90.00
_cell.angle_beta   90.00
_cell.angle_gamma   90.00
#
_symmetry.space_group_name_H-M   'P 1'
#
loop_
_entity.id
_entity.type
_entity.pdbx_description
1 polymer ?
#
loop_
_entity_poly.entity_id
_entity_poly.type
_entity_poly.pdbx_seq_one_letter_code
_entity_poly.pdbx_strand_id
1 'polypeptide(L)'
;MDKIEGGVLDGLAVNALNLTLTRSTIRMLHTSTWTADKVNKVHDLVICLTGRAEYEIAGESFQMKPGRAMLIPAGERFIGRSTSDELYTGVAQHFRAEVFGRMDLFEQMDCRLWVDLPRWEMIAPLARHYRETAPLSSTTFAQHHIFMVLLIEFIEAAFIRWRPQKDVAVNNPDSLSLSVMVAASQIAADPLSPDTVDRVLGSIPYNQDYFRREFKKQVGLTPPKYQEFKRMERAMALLASGQTVKQASAFVGYDDSYYFSRMFKRYIGVSPAGYKMLNKRHQEGAFPRGEEDGMAVFPLLRQAE
;
A
#
# COMPACT_ATOMS: atom_id res chain seq x y z
N MET A 1 -2.11 20.23 -3.86
CA MET A 1 -0.73 19.73 -3.85
C MET A 1 -0.84 18.32 -3.31
N ASP A 2 -0.91 17.33 -4.22
CA ASP A 2 -1.10 15.94 -3.84
C ASP A 2 0.12 15.46 -3.06
N LYS A 3 -0.13 14.99 -1.85
CA LYS A 3 0.87 14.33 -1.04
C LYS A 3 1.25 13.03 -1.75
N ILE A 4 2.43 12.99 -2.34
CA ILE A 4 3.06 11.72 -2.73
C ILE A 4 3.57 11.14 -1.42
N GLU A 5 2.72 10.44 -0.69
CA GLU A 5 3.07 9.68 0.50
C GLU A 5 3.56 8.31 0.03
N GLY A 6 4.59 7.77 0.66
CA GLY A 6 4.96 6.37 0.46
C GLY A 6 3.78 5.48 0.84
N GLY A 7 3.58 4.36 0.11
CA GLY A 7 2.49 3.44 0.38
C GLY A 7 2.58 2.82 1.77
N VAL A 8 1.44 2.48 2.36
CA VAL A 8 1.35 1.84 3.69
C VAL A 8 2.19 0.57 3.76
N LEU A 9 2.26 -0.17 2.65
CA LEU A 9 2.96 -1.45 2.53
C LEU A 9 4.37 -1.35 1.92
N ASP A 10 4.89 -0.15 1.66
CA ASP A 10 6.19 0.06 0.99
C ASP A 10 7.39 -0.56 1.71
N GLY A 11 7.29 -0.79 3.01
CA GLY A 11 8.31 -1.48 3.80
C GLY A 11 8.17 -3.00 3.79
N LEU A 12 7.11 -3.54 3.18
CA LEU A 12 6.85 -4.97 3.14
C LEU A 12 7.60 -5.62 1.96
N ALA A 13 8.39 -6.66 2.23
CA ALA A 13 8.96 -7.45 1.15
C ALA A 13 7.83 -8.12 0.34
N VAL A 14 7.94 -8.12 -0.98
CA VAL A 14 6.87 -8.60 -1.90
C VAL A 14 6.39 -10.02 -1.56
N ASN A 15 7.28 -10.87 -1.05
CA ASN A 15 6.99 -12.24 -0.65
C ASN A 15 6.56 -12.39 0.82
N ALA A 16 6.46 -11.29 1.58
CA ALA A 16 6.07 -11.34 2.98
C ALA A 16 4.55 -11.34 3.18
N LEU A 17 3.79 -10.84 2.22
CA LEU A 17 2.33 -10.84 2.27
C LEU A 17 1.78 -12.07 1.55
N ASN A 18 1.19 -12.99 2.31
CA ASN A 18 0.46 -14.14 1.80
C ASN A 18 -1.03 -13.82 1.74
N LEU A 19 -1.56 -13.76 0.52
CA LEU A 19 -2.97 -13.60 0.26
C LEU A 19 -3.58 -14.95 -0.10
N THR A 20 -4.59 -15.37 0.65
CA THR A 20 -5.38 -16.58 0.36
C THR A 20 -6.81 -16.17 0.05
N LEU A 21 -7.23 -16.34 -1.21
CA LEU A 21 -8.63 -16.14 -1.58
C LEU A 21 -9.43 -17.37 -1.23
N THR A 22 -10.54 -17.17 -0.53
CA THR A 22 -11.48 -18.24 -0.22
C THR A 22 -12.72 -18.11 -1.11
N ARG A 23 -13.43 -19.22 -1.29
CA ARG A 23 -14.64 -19.24 -2.11
C ARG A 23 -15.66 -18.26 -1.53
N SER A 24 -16.12 -17.33 -2.35
CA SER A 24 -17.19 -16.38 -2.02
C SER A 24 -18.08 -16.12 -3.21
N THR A 25 -19.20 -15.43 -3.00
CA THR A 25 -20.05 -14.96 -4.07
C THR A 25 -19.46 -13.69 -4.68
N ILE A 26 -18.34 -13.83 -5.40
CA ILE A 26 -17.59 -12.71 -5.97
C ILE A 26 -18.49 -11.79 -6.81
N ARG A 27 -19.42 -12.41 -7.60
CA ARG A 27 -20.42 -11.68 -8.39
C ARG A 27 -21.59 -11.27 -7.52
N MET A 28 -21.36 -10.31 -6.62
CA MET A 28 -22.42 -9.80 -5.76
C MET A 28 -23.54 -9.19 -6.62
N LEU A 29 -24.77 -9.67 -6.41
CA LEU A 29 -25.97 -9.19 -7.06
C LEU A 29 -27.15 -9.37 -6.12
N HIS A 30 -27.73 -8.27 -5.68
CA HIS A 30 -28.83 -8.25 -4.70
C HIS A 30 -29.97 -7.37 -5.18
N THR A 31 -31.19 -7.85 -4.97
CA THR A 31 -32.43 -7.12 -5.22
C THR A 31 -32.74 -6.13 -4.12
N SER A 32 -33.77 -5.31 -4.29
CA SER A 32 -34.25 -4.35 -3.27
C SER A 32 -34.71 -5.01 -1.95
N THR A 33 -35.03 -6.29 -2.00
CA THR A 33 -35.46 -7.06 -0.79
C THR A 33 -34.31 -7.75 -0.05
N TRP A 34 -33.08 -7.57 -0.51
CA TRP A 34 -31.93 -8.24 0.10
C TRP A 34 -31.67 -7.76 1.52
N THR A 35 -31.49 -8.73 2.41
CA THR A 35 -31.00 -8.52 3.79
C THR A 35 -29.99 -9.61 4.14
N ALA A 36 -29.06 -9.28 5.03
CA ALA A 36 -28.10 -10.22 5.58
C ALA A 36 -27.88 -9.92 7.06
N ASP A 37 -27.71 -10.97 7.86
CA ASP A 37 -27.29 -10.91 9.26
C ASP A 37 -26.42 -12.13 9.52
N LYS A 38 -25.10 -11.94 9.54
CA LYS A 38 -24.16 -13.07 9.63
C LYS A 38 -22.78 -12.65 10.16
N VAL A 39 -21.98 -13.68 10.46
CA VAL A 39 -20.56 -13.58 10.83
C VAL A 39 -19.76 -14.37 9.82
N ASN A 40 -18.72 -13.77 9.23
CA ASN A 40 -17.78 -14.44 8.35
C ASN A 40 -16.57 -14.93 9.16
N LYS A 41 -16.06 -16.13 8.84
CA LYS A 41 -14.84 -16.69 9.49
C LYS A 41 -13.54 -16.13 8.92
N VAL A 42 -13.61 -15.35 7.84
CA VAL A 42 -12.51 -14.73 7.13
C VAL A 42 -12.91 -13.30 6.80
N HIS A 43 -11.95 -12.47 6.44
CA HIS A 43 -12.24 -11.12 5.97
C HIS A 43 -13.05 -11.14 4.69
N ASP A 44 -13.86 -10.11 4.48
CA ASP A 44 -14.60 -9.90 3.23
C ASP A 44 -14.37 -8.46 2.76
N LEU A 45 -13.80 -8.29 1.57
CA LEU A 45 -13.70 -6.99 0.92
C LEU A 45 -14.88 -6.84 -0.04
N VAL A 46 -15.71 -5.84 0.23
CA VAL A 46 -16.87 -5.50 -0.61
C VAL A 46 -16.62 -4.18 -1.31
N ILE A 47 -16.76 -4.17 -2.64
CA ILE A 47 -16.66 -2.97 -3.49
C ILE A 47 -17.98 -2.78 -4.20
N CYS A 48 -18.66 -1.66 -3.99
CA CYS A 48 -19.94 -1.35 -4.63
C CYS A 48 -19.74 -0.81 -6.05
N LEU A 49 -20.43 -1.40 -7.02
CA LEU A 49 -20.43 -0.97 -8.43
C LEU A 49 -21.73 -0.26 -8.83
N THR A 50 -22.88 -0.74 -8.37
CA THR A 50 -24.20 -0.13 -8.62
C THR A 50 -25.12 -0.29 -7.42
N GLY A 51 -26.18 0.50 -7.34
CA GLY A 51 -27.16 0.45 -6.27
C GLY A 51 -26.65 1.00 -4.95
N ARG A 52 -27.41 0.76 -3.88
CA ARG A 52 -27.09 1.21 -2.53
C ARG A 52 -27.54 0.17 -1.51
N ALA A 53 -26.77 0.06 -0.42
CA ALA A 53 -27.11 -0.76 0.71
C ALA A 53 -26.64 -0.10 2.01
N GLU A 54 -27.32 -0.36 3.09
CA GLU A 54 -26.93 0.02 4.44
C GLU A 54 -26.30 -1.16 5.14
N TYR A 55 -25.23 -0.89 5.89
CA TYR A 55 -24.56 -1.88 6.72
C TYR A 55 -24.39 -1.36 8.13
N GLU A 56 -24.44 -2.30 9.07
CA GLU A 56 -24.05 -2.11 10.46
C GLU A 56 -22.97 -3.14 10.80
N ILE A 57 -21.80 -2.67 11.24
CA ILE A 57 -20.63 -3.48 11.59
C ILE A 57 -19.99 -2.87 12.84
N ALA A 58 -19.75 -3.67 13.89
CA ALA A 58 -19.12 -3.21 15.12
C ALA A 58 -19.82 -1.99 15.77
N GLY A 59 -21.14 -1.85 15.60
CA GLY A 59 -21.93 -0.71 16.09
C GLY A 59 -21.84 0.58 15.23
N GLU A 60 -21.13 0.56 14.12
CA GLU A 60 -21.09 1.64 13.14
C GLU A 60 -22.07 1.35 12.00
N SER A 61 -22.96 2.32 11.70
CA SER A 61 -23.90 2.25 10.57
C SER A 61 -23.45 3.18 9.45
N PHE A 62 -23.41 2.67 8.22
CA PHE A 62 -22.99 3.43 7.04
C PHE A 62 -23.64 2.91 5.76
N GLN A 63 -23.65 3.76 4.73
CA GLN A 63 -24.23 3.42 3.43
C GLN A 63 -23.15 3.07 2.41
N MET A 64 -23.32 1.94 1.74
CA MET A 64 -22.56 1.57 0.54
C MET A 64 -23.20 2.18 -0.71
N LYS A 65 -22.37 2.74 -1.58
CA LYS A 65 -22.74 3.35 -2.87
C LYS A 65 -21.63 3.12 -3.90
N PRO A 66 -21.87 3.32 -5.20
CA PRO A 66 -20.82 3.19 -6.22
C PRO A 66 -19.57 4.00 -5.87
N GLY A 67 -18.40 3.36 -5.98
CA GLY A 67 -17.10 3.96 -5.62
C GLY A 67 -16.67 3.76 -4.17
N ARG A 68 -17.51 3.17 -3.33
CA ARG A 68 -17.18 2.86 -1.94
C ARG A 68 -16.75 1.41 -1.79
N ALA A 69 -15.71 1.19 -0.99
CA ALA A 69 -15.28 -0.12 -0.55
C ALA A 69 -15.39 -0.25 0.98
N MET A 70 -15.62 -1.45 1.47
CA MET A 70 -15.64 -1.77 2.90
C MET A 70 -14.94 -3.09 3.18
N LEU A 71 -14.35 -3.18 4.37
CA LEU A 71 -13.85 -4.41 4.95
C LEU A 71 -14.83 -4.88 6.03
N ILE A 72 -15.24 -6.14 5.91
CA ILE A 72 -15.92 -6.86 7.01
C ILE A 72 -14.83 -7.72 7.67
N PRO A 73 -14.38 -7.39 8.89
CA PRO A 73 -13.35 -8.16 9.56
C PRO A 73 -13.80 -9.59 9.85
N ALA A 74 -12.85 -10.52 9.90
CA ALA A 74 -13.10 -11.89 10.29
C ALA A 74 -13.66 -11.94 11.73
N GLY A 75 -14.73 -12.70 11.96
CA GLY A 75 -15.36 -12.85 13.27
C GLY A 75 -16.35 -11.74 13.65
N GLU A 76 -16.39 -10.62 12.93
CA GLU A 76 -17.34 -9.54 13.19
C GLU A 76 -18.71 -9.84 12.58
N ARG A 77 -19.78 -9.57 13.38
CA ARG A 77 -21.15 -9.63 12.91
C ARG A 77 -21.44 -8.40 12.05
N PHE A 78 -22.10 -8.62 10.95
CA PHE A 78 -22.63 -7.52 10.15
C PHE A 78 -24.10 -7.74 9.79
N ILE A 79 -24.82 -6.63 9.71
CA ILE A 79 -26.17 -6.57 9.19
C ILE A 79 -26.12 -5.73 7.91
N GLY A 80 -26.70 -6.23 6.82
CA GLY A 80 -26.78 -5.54 5.56
C GLY A 80 -28.19 -5.54 5.00
N ARG A 81 -28.59 -4.44 4.34
CA ARG A 81 -29.90 -4.36 3.64
C ARG A 81 -29.78 -3.47 2.42
N SER A 82 -30.44 -3.85 1.32
CA SER A 82 -30.57 -2.96 0.15
C SER A 82 -31.44 -1.75 0.50
N THR A 83 -31.07 -0.59 0.00
CA THR A 83 -31.80 0.69 0.22
C THR A 83 -32.15 1.39 -1.08
N SER A 84 -32.03 0.71 -2.23
CA SER A 84 -32.41 1.25 -3.54
C SER A 84 -33.21 0.23 -4.34
N ASP A 85 -34.05 0.71 -5.25
CA ASP A 85 -34.76 -0.12 -6.21
C ASP A 85 -33.83 -0.66 -7.31
N GLU A 86 -32.71 -0.01 -7.53
CA GLU A 86 -31.65 -0.48 -8.41
C GLU A 86 -30.94 -1.70 -7.81
N LEU A 87 -30.52 -2.63 -8.65
CA LEU A 87 -29.76 -3.80 -8.22
C LEU A 87 -28.47 -3.35 -7.51
N TYR A 88 -28.29 -3.81 -6.28
CA TYR A 88 -27.05 -3.62 -5.55
C TYR A 88 -26.03 -4.66 -6.02
N THR A 89 -25.05 -4.20 -6.81
CA THR A 89 -24.03 -5.07 -7.40
C THR A 89 -22.62 -4.64 -7.02
N GLY A 90 -21.71 -5.58 -7.05
CA GLY A 90 -20.30 -5.32 -6.75
C GLY A 90 -19.45 -6.56 -6.72
N VAL A 91 -18.31 -6.43 -6.08
CA VAL A 91 -17.40 -7.50 -5.71
C VAL A 91 -17.55 -7.78 -4.23
N ALA A 92 -17.68 -9.05 -3.85
CA ALA A 92 -17.55 -9.50 -2.46
C ALA A 92 -16.56 -10.67 -2.45
N GLN A 93 -15.38 -10.46 -1.91
CA GLN A 93 -14.31 -11.47 -1.90
C GLN A 93 -13.88 -11.79 -0.48
N HIS A 94 -14.11 -13.05 -0.09
CA HIS A 94 -13.59 -13.60 1.15
C HIS A 94 -12.10 -13.91 1.02
N PHE A 95 -11.30 -13.51 2.00
CA PHE A 95 -9.85 -13.68 1.94
C PHE A 95 -9.21 -13.77 3.32
N ARG A 96 -7.95 -14.20 3.35
CA ARG A 96 -7.01 -14.01 4.45
C ARG A 96 -5.80 -13.28 3.90
N ALA A 97 -5.29 -12.32 4.66
CA ALA A 97 -4.07 -11.60 4.35
C ALA A 97 -3.11 -11.77 5.53
N GLU A 98 -2.10 -12.61 5.35
CA GLU A 98 -1.18 -13.00 6.42
C GLU A 98 0.22 -12.48 6.11
N VAL A 99 0.81 -11.79 7.08
CA VAL A 99 2.20 -11.37 7.00
C VAL A 99 3.08 -12.52 7.51
N PHE A 100 4.08 -12.90 6.69
CA PHE A 100 4.96 -14.05 6.93
C PHE A 100 4.22 -15.39 7.11
N GLY A 101 3.00 -15.49 6.56
CA GLY A 101 2.17 -16.70 6.59
C GLY A 101 1.62 -17.08 7.96
N ARG A 102 1.60 -16.15 8.94
CA ARG A 102 1.18 -16.44 10.32
C ARG A 102 0.38 -15.35 10.98
N MET A 103 0.64 -14.09 10.69
CA MET A 103 0.02 -12.96 11.37
C MET A 103 -1.00 -12.31 10.45
N ASP A 104 -2.22 -12.19 10.90
CA ASP A 104 -3.25 -11.46 10.16
C ASP A 104 -2.84 -9.99 10.00
N LEU A 105 -2.85 -9.49 8.76
CA LEU A 105 -2.45 -8.12 8.44
C LEU A 105 -3.35 -7.09 9.13
N PHE A 106 -4.65 -7.34 9.16
CA PHE A 106 -5.62 -6.39 9.72
C PHE A 106 -5.64 -6.38 11.25
N GLU A 107 -5.09 -7.40 11.90
CA GLU A 107 -4.81 -7.37 13.34
C GLU A 107 -3.61 -6.48 13.68
N GLN A 108 -2.73 -6.17 12.69
CA GLN A 108 -1.54 -5.35 12.91
C GLN A 108 -1.77 -3.86 12.68
N MET A 109 -2.93 -3.46 12.14
CA MET A 109 -3.24 -2.07 11.82
C MET A 109 -4.64 -1.66 12.26
N ASP A 110 -4.82 -0.37 12.50
CA ASP A 110 -6.13 0.25 12.61
C ASP A 110 -6.52 0.78 11.23
N CYS A 111 -7.67 0.37 10.72
CA CYS A 111 -8.23 0.80 9.44
C CYS A 111 -9.67 1.29 9.62
N ARG A 112 -10.10 2.21 8.75
CA ARG A 112 -11.53 2.51 8.60
C ARG A 112 -12.25 1.30 8.04
N LEU A 113 -13.47 1.04 8.51
CA LEU A 113 -14.28 -0.07 7.99
C LEU A 113 -14.69 0.15 6.53
N TRP A 114 -14.84 1.41 6.11
CA TRP A 114 -15.21 1.76 4.76
C TRP A 114 -14.51 3.05 4.29
N VAL A 115 -14.36 3.20 2.98
CA VAL A 115 -13.76 4.36 2.32
C VAL A 115 -14.40 4.62 0.96
N ASP A 116 -14.46 5.87 0.54
CA ASP A 116 -14.62 6.21 -0.87
C ASP A 116 -13.25 6.04 -1.55
N LEU A 117 -13.18 5.21 -2.60
CA LEU A 117 -11.91 4.91 -3.28
C LEU A 117 -11.44 6.12 -4.10
N PRO A 118 -10.26 6.69 -3.81
CA PRO A 118 -9.85 7.97 -4.41
C PRO A 118 -9.60 7.88 -5.93
N ARG A 119 -9.19 6.71 -6.44
CA ARG A 119 -8.90 6.46 -7.86
C ARG A 119 -10.01 5.65 -8.52
N TRP A 120 -11.26 5.97 -8.24
CA TRP A 120 -12.40 5.18 -8.68
C TRP A 120 -12.46 4.98 -10.20
N GLU A 121 -12.10 5.99 -11.00
CA GLU A 121 -12.08 5.89 -12.46
C GLU A 121 -11.16 4.79 -12.98
N MET A 122 -10.03 4.55 -12.30
CA MET A 122 -9.11 3.44 -12.58
C MET A 122 -9.60 2.11 -11.99
N ILE A 123 -10.14 2.15 -10.79
CA ILE A 123 -10.48 0.93 -10.03
C ILE A 123 -11.78 0.31 -10.51
N ALA A 124 -12.77 1.10 -10.95
CA ALA A 124 -14.06 0.58 -11.38
C ALA A 124 -13.96 -0.41 -12.57
N PRO A 125 -13.21 -0.14 -13.65
CA PRO A 125 -13.00 -1.12 -14.73
C PRO A 125 -12.33 -2.41 -14.23
N LEU A 126 -11.36 -2.30 -13.34
CA LEU A 126 -10.66 -3.47 -12.79
C LEU A 126 -11.58 -4.32 -11.90
N ALA A 127 -12.39 -3.69 -11.06
CA ALA A 127 -13.37 -4.36 -10.20
C ALA A 127 -14.47 -5.05 -11.05
N ARG A 128 -14.92 -4.42 -12.15
CA ARG A 128 -15.85 -5.05 -13.11
C ARG A 128 -15.21 -6.26 -13.77
N HIS A 129 -13.99 -6.12 -14.29
CA HIS A 129 -13.27 -7.23 -14.91
C HIS A 129 -13.07 -8.38 -13.93
N TYR A 130 -12.66 -8.10 -12.69
CA TYR A 130 -12.53 -9.09 -11.62
C TYR A 130 -13.84 -9.86 -11.39
N ARG A 131 -14.96 -9.13 -11.29
CA ARG A 131 -16.30 -9.69 -11.08
C ARG A 131 -16.73 -10.57 -12.26
N GLU A 132 -16.55 -10.08 -13.49
CA GLU A 132 -17.03 -10.75 -14.71
C GLU A 132 -16.25 -12.02 -15.04
N THR A 133 -14.94 -12.02 -14.76
CA THR A 133 -14.06 -13.17 -15.03
C THR A 133 -14.00 -14.17 -13.89
N ALA A 134 -14.71 -13.92 -12.76
CA ALA A 134 -14.71 -14.81 -11.62
C ALA A 134 -15.24 -16.19 -11.97
N PRO A 135 -14.45 -17.29 -11.84
CA PRO A 135 -14.92 -18.65 -12.07
C PRO A 135 -15.86 -19.11 -10.95
N LEU A 136 -16.68 -20.09 -11.23
CA LEU A 136 -17.66 -20.62 -10.26
C LEU A 136 -17.02 -21.50 -9.18
N SER A 137 -15.84 -22.07 -9.42
CA SER A 137 -15.32 -23.17 -8.60
C SER A 137 -13.89 -23.02 -8.09
N SER A 138 -13.07 -22.15 -8.66
CA SER A 138 -11.66 -22.03 -8.27
C SER A 138 -11.15 -20.60 -8.44
N THR A 139 -10.11 -20.23 -7.70
CA THR A 139 -9.42 -18.96 -7.88
C THR A 139 -8.34 -19.10 -8.94
N THR A 140 -8.32 -18.21 -9.91
CA THR A 140 -7.28 -18.17 -10.94
C THR A 140 -6.10 -17.31 -10.49
N PHE A 141 -4.94 -17.53 -11.14
CA PHE A 141 -3.76 -16.69 -10.92
C PHE A 141 -4.05 -15.20 -11.20
N ALA A 142 -4.77 -14.90 -12.29
CA ALA A 142 -5.15 -13.54 -12.63
C ALA A 142 -6.03 -12.90 -11.54
N GLN A 143 -7.02 -13.63 -11.03
CA GLN A 143 -7.87 -13.13 -9.94
C GLN A 143 -7.10 -12.82 -8.67
N HIS A 144 -6.15 -13.70 -8.29
CA HIS A 144 -5.32 -13.45 -7.13
C HIS A 144 -4.59 -12.11 -7.24
N HIS A 145 -3.98 -11.81 -8.40
CA HIS A 145 -3.22 -10.57 -8.60
C HIS A 145 -4.12 -9.34 -8.74
N ILE A 146 -5.25 -9.45 -9.44
CA ILE A 146 -6.20 -8.34 -9.53
C ILE A 146 -6.77 -8.02 -8.15
N PHE A 147 -7.13 -9.03 -7.35
CA PHE A 147 -7.64 -8.79 -6.01
C PHE A 147 -6.56 -8.18 -5.10
N MET A 148 -5.30 -8.57 -5.25
CA MET A 148 -4.20 -7.94 -4.52
C MET A 148 -4.15 -6.42 -4.79
N VAL A 149 -4.30 -6.00 -6.04
CA VAL A 149 -4.35 -4.57 -6.39
C VAL A 149 -5.55 -3.89 -5.74
N LEU A 150 -6.76 -4.47 -5.82
CA LEU A 150 -7.96 -3.92 -5.19
C LEU A 150 -7.83 -3.82 -3.67
N LEU A 151 -7.20 -4.81 -3.04
CA LEU A 151 -6.94 -4.83 -1.61
C LEU A 151 -5.95 -3.74 -1.19
N ILE A 152 -4.86 -3.55 -1.95
CA ILE A 152 -3.87 -2.49 -1.69
C ILE A 152 -4.54 -1.12 -1.79
N GLU A 153 -5.35 -0.87 -2.82
CA GLU A 153 -6.09 0.39 -2.96
C GLU A 153 -7.01 0.68 -1.77
N PHE A 154 -7.68 -0.36 -1.26
CA PHE A 154 -8.49 -0.23 -0.05
C PHE A 154 -7.60 0.10 1.17
N ILE A 155 -6.51 -0.64 1.38
CA ILE A 155 -5.61 -0.44 2.52
C ILE A 155 -5.05 0.98 2.51
N GLU A 156 -4.53 1.46 1.37
CA GLU A 156 -3.99 2.82 1.24
C GLU A 156 -5.00 3.91 1.60
N ALA A 157 -6.27 3.71 1.25
CA ALA A 157 -7.34 4.66 1.57
C ALA A 157 -7.86 4.53 3.02
N ALA A 158 -7.87 3.31 3.57
CA ALA A 158 -8.48 2.99 4.86
C ALA A 158 -7.52 3.07 6.04
N PHE A 159 -6.22 3.00 5.81
CA PHE A 159 -5.21 2.96 6.86
C PHE A 159 -5.26 4.18 7.77
N ILE A 160 -5.16 3.95 9.07
CA ILE A 160 -5.08 4.98 10.10
C ILE A 160 -3.68 4.96 10.71
N ARG A 161 -3.26 3.80 11.22
CA ARG A 161 -1.95 3.61 11.87
C ARG A 161 -1.64 2.13 12.06
N TRP A 162 -0.38 1.82 12.24
CA TRP A 162 0.05 0.52 12.76
C TRP A 162 -0.27 0.41 14.26
N ARG A 163 -0.76 -0.75 14.69
CA ARG A 163 -1.00 -1.00 16.12
C ARG A 163 0.33 -1.11 16.86
N PRO A 164 0.45 -0.52 18.07
CA PRO A 164 1.63 -0.71 18.90
C PRO A 164 1.81 -2.18 19.27
N GLN A 165 2.99 -2.71 19.03
CA GLN A 165 3.32 -4.08 19.40
C GLN A 165 3.68 -4.17 20.90
N LYS A 166 2.69 -4.27 21.77
CA LYS A 166 2.91 -4.22 23.22
C LYS A 166 3.39 -5.52 23.85
N ASP A 167 3.18 -6.69 23.23
CA ASP A 167 3.41 -8.00 23.88
C ASP A 167 3.99 -9.07 22.93
N VAL A 168 4.81 -8.65 21.99
CA VAL A 168 5.42 -9.63 21.09
C VAL A 168 6.61 -10.26 21.78
N ALA A 169 6.60 -11.59 21.94
CA ALA A 169 7.73 -12.31 22.49
C ALA A 169 9.01 -11.98 21.69
N VAL A 170 9.96 -11.32 22.35
CA VAL A 170 11.22 -10.76 21.79
C VAL A 170 12.04 -11.81 21.02
N ASN A 171 11.73 -13.09 21.17
CA ASN A 171 12.44 -14.22 20.57
C ASN A 171 11.75 -14.81 19.33
N ASN A 172 10.67 -14.20 18.80
CA ASN A 172 10.01 -14.69 17.60
C ASN A 172 10.56 -13.98 16.34
N PRO A 173 11.18 -14.67 15.37
CA PRO A 173 11.67 -14.08 14.12
C PRO A 173 10.59 -13.32 13.33
N ASP A 174 9.35 -13.80 13.37
CA ASP A 174 8.22 -13.18 12.66
C ASP A 174 7.87 -11.81 13.25
N SER A 175 7.98 -11.67 14.57
CA SER A 175 7.78 -10.41 15.29
C SER A 175 8.84 -9.37 14.95
N LEU A 176 10.08 -9.80 14.81
CA LEU A 176 11.18 -8.93 14.41
C LEU A 176 10.97 -8.45 12.95
N SER A 177 10.58 -9.35 12.05
CA SER A 177 10.32 -9.00 10.66
C SER A 177 9.14 -8.03 10.54
N LEU A 178 8.09 -8.22 11.32
CA LEU A 178 6.98 -7.26 11.40
C LEU A 178 7.45 -5.90 11.93
N SER A 179 8.29 -5.89 12.96
CA SER A 179 8.87 -4.64 13.49
C SER A 179 9.72 -3.92 12.46
N VAL A 180 10.47 -4.65 11.64
CA VAL A 180 11.24 -4.09 10.51
C VAL A 180 10.31 -3.48 9.46
N MET A 181 9.24 -4.19 9.10
CA MET A 181 8.24 -3.70 8.16
C MET A 181 7.57 -2.41 8.66
N VAL A 182 7.08 -2.41 9.90
CA VAL A 182 6.43 -1.24 10.51
C VAL A 182 7.39 -0.05 10.57
N ALA A 183 8.66 -0.29 10.96
CA ALA A 183 9.68 0.74 10.99
C ALA A 183 9.96 1.31 9.57
N ALA A 184 10.07 0.46 8.56
CA ALA A 184 10.26 0.90 7.18
C ALA A 184 9.06 1.72 6.67
N SER A 185 7.83 1.28 6.95
CA SER A 185 6.61 2.03 6.61
C SER A 185 6.57 3.40 7.31
N GLN A 186 6.88 3.47 8.61
CA GLN A 186 6.92 4.74 9.35
C GLN A 186 7.99 5.71 8.82
N ILE A 187 9.17 5.20 8.46
CA ILE A 187 10.23 6.01 7.83
C ILE A 187 9.80 6.49 6.44
N ALA A 188 9.14 5.66 5.66
CA ALA A 188 8.65 6.02 4.33
C ALA A 188 7.53 7.07 4.38
N ALA A 189 6.65 7.01 5.39
CA ALA A 189 5.54 7.96 5.58
C ALA A 189 6.03 9.36 5.96
N ASP A 190 7.11 9.48 6.75
CA ASP A 190 7.68 10.78 7.17
C ASP A 190 9.21 10.82 6.94
N PRO A 191 9.68 10.80 5.69
CA PRO A 191 11.11 10.77 5.41
C PRO A 191 11.80 12.12 5.61
N LEU A 192 11.05 13.24 5.66
CA LEU A 192 11.61 14.59 5.69
C LEU A 192 11.98 15.05 7.10
N SER A 193 11.29 14.57 8.11
CA SER A 193 11.62 14.92 9.50
C SER A 193 12.99 14.33 9.91
N PRO A 194 13.89 15.14 10.51
CA PRO A 194 15.24 14.68 10.86
C PRO A 194 15.25 13.65 11.98
N ASP A 195 14.23 13.64 12.86
CA ASP A 195 14.11 12.78 14.03
C ASP A 195 13.33 11.47 13.76
N THR A 196 12.83 11.26 12.55
CA THR A 196 11.99 10.09 12.22
C THR A 196 12.67 8.78 12.56
N VAL A 197 13.94 8.60 12.17
CA VAL A 197 14.68 7.35 12.46
C VAL A 197 14.85 7.15 13.96
N ASP A 198 15.23 8.18 14.70
CA ASP A 198 15.46 8.07 16.14
C ASP A 198 14.16 7.78 16.90
N ARG A 199 13.06 8.43 16.52
CA ARG A 199 11.73 8.18 17.06
C ARG A 199 11.27 6.74 16.78
N VAL A 200 11.44 6.26 15.54
CA VAL A 200 11.08 4.90 15.16
C VAL A 200 11.93 3.89 15.93
N LEU A 201 13.25 4.06 15.96
CA LEU A 201 14.16 3.15 16.68
C LEU A 201 13.94 3.18 18.19
N GLY A 202 13.51 4.32 18.75
CA GLY A 202 13.16 4.45 20.17
C GLY A 202 11.87 3.74 20.56
N SER A 203 10.97 3.46 19.61
CA SER A 203 9.69 2.79 19.86
C SER A 203 9.75 1.26 19.74
N ILE A 204 10.83 0.68 19.22
CA ILE A 204 10.94 -0.76 19.01
C ILE A 204 11.39 -1.50 20.29
N PRO A 205 10.86 -2.71 20.56
CA PRO A 205 11.18 -3.49 21.77
C PRO A 205 12.46 -4.32 21.66
N TYR A 206 13.39 -3.95 20.77
CA TYR A 206 14.63 -4.68 20.50
C TYR A 206 15.86 -3.83 20.79
N ASN A 207 17.00 -4.47 21.03
CA ASN A 207 18.28 -3.77 21.03
C ASN A 207 18.50 -3.10 19.68
N GLN A 208 18.82 -1.80 19.68
CA GLN A 208 18.88 -0.99 18.45
C GLN A 208 19.94 -1.49 17.45
N ASP A 209 21.10 -1.97 17.93
CA ASP A 209 22.16 -2.47 17.02
C ASP A 209 21.77 -3.79 16.38
N TYR A 210 21.10 -4.65 17.14
CA TYR A 210 20.53 -5.88 16.60
C TYR A 210 19.45 -5.57 15.55
N PHE A 211 18.54 -4.66 15.88
CA PHE A 211 17.47 -4.25 14.98
C PHE A 211 18.02 -3.61 13.70
N ARG A 212 19.01 -2.71 13.78
CA ARG A 212 19.65 -2.07 12.61
C ARG A 212 20.28 -3.10 11.65
N ARG A 213 20.88 -4.17 12.19
CA ARG A 213 21.42 -5.26 11.38
C ARG A 213 20.32 -6.03 10.66
N GLU A 214 19.26 -6.41 11.37
CA GLU A 214 18.14 -7.12 10.77
C GLU A 214 17.36 -6.24 9.78
N PHE A 215 17.15 -4.97 10.09
CA PHE A 215 16.57 -4.02 9.14
C PHE A 215 17.40 -3.96 7.85
N LYS A 216 18.73 -3.81 7.95
CA LYS A 216 19.60 -3.83 6.77
C LYS A 216 19.52 -5.14 6.00
N LYS A 217 19.44 -6.27 6.68
CA LYS A 217 19.34 -7.59 6.06
C LYS A 217 18.04 -7.78 5.28
N GLN A 218 16.91 -7.26 5.79
CA GLN A 218 15.58 -7.43 5.18
C GLN A 218 15.27 -6.34 4.15
N VAL A 219 15.61 -5.08 4.43
CA VAL A 219 15.32 -3.91 3.58
C VAL A 219 16.47 -3.60 2.61
N GLY A 220 17.68 -4.12 2.87
CA GLY A 220 18.87 -3.87 2.06
C GLY A 220 19.65 -2.60 2.46
N LEU A 221 19.04 -1.69 3.21
CA LEU A 221 19.62 -0.43 3.67
C LEU A 221 19.53 -0.30 5.19
N THR A 222 20.44 0.45 5.81
CA THR A 222 20.26 0.83 7.23
C THR A 222 19.13 1.86 7.35
N PRO A 223 18.43 1.98 8.50
CA PRO A 223 17.33 2.92 8.67
C PRO A 223 17.65 4.37 8.22
N PRO A 224 18.80 4.98 8.56
CA PRO A 224 19.13 6.32 8.06
C PRO A 224 19.32 6.38 6.54
N LYS A 225 19.98 5.36 5.93
CA LYS A 225 20.14 5.29 4.46
C LYS A 225 18.81 5.06 3.76
N TYR A 226 17.90 4.32 4.38
CA TYR A 226 16.55 4.12 3.86
C TYR A 226 15.74 5.42 3.90
N GLN A 227 15.81 6.17 5.00
CA GLN A 227 15.21 7.51 5.07
C GLN A 227 15.75 8.44 3.99
N GLU A 228 17.07 8.45 3.78
CA GLU A 228 17.70 9.26 2.75
C GLU A 228 17.26 8.84 1.34
N PHE A 229 17.16 7.54 1.08
CA PHE A 229 16.61 7.01 -0.16
C PHE A 229 15.18 7.50 -0.40
N LYS A 230 14.31 7.43 0.61
CA LYS A 230 12.92 7.93 0.52
C LYS A 230 12.85 9.45 0.30
N ARG A 231 13.79 10.23 0.83
CA ARG A 231 13.95 11.66 0.48
C ARG A 231 14.27 11.87 -1.00
N MET A 232 15.14 10.99 -1.57
CA MET A 232 15.46 11.07 -3.01
C MET A 232 14.26 10.69 -3.89
N GLU A 233 13.46 9.70 -3.50
CA GLU A 233 12.19 9.38 -4.19
C GLU A 233 11.23 10.58 -4.18
N ARG A 234 11.11 11.28 -3.05
CA ARG A 234 10.34 12.54 -2.96
C ARG A 234 10.87 13.59 -3.93
N ALA A 235 12.19 13.75 -3.99
CA ALA A 235 12.82 14.69 -4.90
C ALA A 235 12.55 14.32 -6.36
N MET A 236 12.56 13.03 -6.72
CA MET A 236 12.20 12.56 -8.08
C MET A 236 10.79 13.01 -8.45
N ALA A 237 9.81 12.84 -7.58
CA ALA A 237 8.43 13.25 -7.81
C ALA A 237 8.31 14.76 -8.04
N LEU A 238 9.00 15.58 -7.23
CA LEU A 238 9.04 17.03 -7.40
C LEU A 238 9.68 17.45 -8.72
N LEU A 239 10.76 16.81 -9.12
CA LEU A 239 11.44 17.06 -10.40
C LEU A 239 10.57 16.65 -11.58
N ALA A 240 9.84 15.53 -11.46
CA ALA A 240 8.88 15.05 -12.46
C ALA A 240 7.68 16.01 -12.63
N SER A 241 7.22 16.63 -11.54
CA SER A 241 6.16 17.66 -11.57
C SER A 241 6.62 19.05 -12.03
N GLY A 242 7.90 19.16 -12.50
CA GLY A 242 8.41 20.40 -13.09
C GLY A 242 9.21 21.31 -12.15
N GLN A 243 9.28 21.00 -10.84
CA GLN A 243 10.07 21.80 -9.88
C GLN A 243 11.54 21.93 -10.33
N THR A 244 12.17 23.05 -9.98
CA THR A 244 13.61 23.25 -10.22
C THR A 244 14.44 22.40 -9.27
N VAL A 245 15.69 22.10 -9.63
CA VAL A 245 16.62 21.35 -8.76
C VAL A 245 16.78 22.05 -7.41
N LYS A 246 16.86 23.37 -7.40
CA LYS A 246 16.97 24.17 -6.17
C LYS A 246 15.71 24.03 -5.28
N GLN A 247 14.53 24.08 -5.89
CA GLN A 247 13.28 23.90 -5.13
C GLN A 247 13.14 22.50 -4.57
N ALA A 248 13.42 21.47 -5.39
CA ALA A 248 13.38 20.08 -4.94
C ALA A 248 14.38 19.81 -3.82
N SER A 249 15.63 20.30 -3.95
CA SER A 249 16.67 20.22 -2.93
C SER A 249 16.21 20.83 -1.59
N ALA A 250 15.75 22.07 -1.61
CA ALA A 250 15.27 22.75 -0.40
C ALA A 250 14.07 22.04 0.24
N PHE A 251 13.12 21.54 -0.58
CA PHE A 251 11.95 20.84 -0.07
C PHE A 251 12.30 19.55 0.68
N VAL A 252 13.29 18.79 0.19
CA VAL A 252 13.73 17.55 0.83
C VAL A 252 14.81 17.75 1.89
N GLY A 253 15.03 19.01 2.32
CA GLY A 253 15.87 19.36 3.46
C GLY A 253 17.37 19.46 3.17
N TYR A 254 17.77 19.81 1.94
CA TYR A 254 19.15 20.08 1.55
C TYR A 254 19.34 21.56 1.24
N ASP A 255 20.15 22.25 2.04
CA ASP A 255 20.52 23.67 1.84
C ASP A 255 21.50 23.81 0.66
N ASP A 256 22.39 22.85 0.49
CA ASP A 256 23.36 22.80 -0.61
C ASP A 256 22.87 21.93 -1.77
N SER A 257 22.48 22.59 -2.88
CA SER A 257 22.01 21.90 -4.10
C SER A 257 23.10 21.12 -4.84
N TYR A 258 24.39 21.42 -4.61
CA TYR A 258 25.49 20.62 -5.18
C TYR A 258 25.65 19.31 -4.41
N TYR A 259 25.61 19.39 -3.08
CA TYR A 259 25.61 18.19 -2.25
C TYR A 259 24.39 17.32 -2.53
N PHE A 260 23.20 17.92 -2.60
CA PHE A 260 21.98 17.23 -3.02
C PHE A 260 22.15 16.52 -4.37
N SER A 261 22.71 17.21 -5.38
CA SER A 261 22.87 16.62 -6.72
C SER A 261 23.80 15.40 -6.72
N ARG A 262 24.86 15.42 -5.88
CA ARG A 262 25.73 14.26 -5.69
C ARG A 262 25.01 13.10 -5.01
N MET A 263 24.23 13.38 -3.97
CA MET A 263 23.45 12.37 -3.24
C MET A 263 22.36 11.80 -4.14
N PHE A 264 21.62 12.65 -4.85
CA PHE A 264 20.60 12.22 -5.79
C PHE A 264 21.19 11.27 -6.87
N LYS A 265 22.33 11.65 -7.48
CA LYS A 265 23.02 10.79 -8.45
C LYS A 265 23.47 9.47 -7.83
N ARG A 266 23.92 9.48 -6.57
CA ARG A 266 24.34 8.26 -5.86
C ARG A 266 23.20 7.27 -5.64
N TYR A 267 21.99 7.76 -5.29
CA TYR A 267 20.83 6.91 -5.01
C TYR A 267 20.03 6.57 -6.27
N ILE A 268 19.89 7.50 -7.19
CA ILE A 268 19.02 7.38 -8.38
C ILE A 268 19.80 6.97 -9.63
N GLY A 269 21.14 7.09 -9.62
CA GLY A 269 22.00 6.73 -10.73
C GLY A 269 22.22 7.84 -11.75
N VAL A 270 21.33 8.84 -11.85
CA VAL A 270 21.43 9.98 -12.75
C VAL A 270 21.38 11.30 -11.99
N SER A 271 21.92 12.38 -12.57
CA SER A 271 21.82 13.70 -11.93
C SER A 271 20.36 14.23 -11.94
N PRO A 272 19.98 15.14 -11.02
CA PRO A 272 18.64 15.74 -11.02
C PRO A 272 18.25 16.39 -12.35
N ALA A 273 19.20 17.08 -12.99
CA ALA A 273 18.98 17.68 -14.31
C ALA A 273 18.80 16.63 -15.41
N GLY A 274 19.63 15.56 -15.37
CA GLY A 274 19.49 14.41 -16.28
C GLY A 274 18.14 13.71 -16.11
N TYR A 275 17.70 13.51 -14.88
CA TYR A 275 16.39 12.93 -14.56
C TYR A 275 15.23 13.77 -15.13
N LYS A 276 15.26 15.10 -14.96
CA LYS A 276 14.27 16.00 -15.57
C LYS A 276 14.22 15.89 -17.09
N MET A 277 15.38 15.83 -17.73
CA MET A 277 15.47 15.71 -19.19
C MET A 277 14.89 14.37 -19.67
N LEU A 278 15.21 13.25 -18.99
CA LEU A 278 14.66 11.93 -19.30
C LEU A 278 13.14 11.91 -19.11
N ASN A 279 12.63 12.44 -18.01
CA ASN A 279 11.21 12.50 -17.74
C ASN A 279 10.44 13.36 -18.77
N LYS A 280 11.00 14.50 -19.19
CA LYS A 280 10.42 15.33 -20.23
C LYS A 280 10.33 14.61 -21.57
N ARG A 281 11.41 13.91 -22.00
CA ARG A 281 11.42 13.09 -23.22
C ARG A 281 10.38 11.97 -23.16
N HIS A 282 10.19 11.35 -22.00
CA HIS A 282 9.19 10.34 -21.80
C HIS A 282 7.76 10.89 -21.98
N GLN A 283 7.48 12.06 -21.42
CA GLN A 283 6.18 12.73 -21.57
C GLN A 283 5.90 13.18 -23.00
N GLU A 284 6.92 13.56 -23.75
CA GLU A 284 6.82 14.01 -25.15
C GLU A 284 6.78 12.83 -26.16
N GLY A 285 6.78 11.58 -25.68
CA GLY A 285 6.69 10.37 -26.53
C GLY A 285 7.94 10.14 -27.40
N ALA A 286 9.04 10.83 -27.12
CA ALA A 286 10.29 10.78 -27.90
C ALA A 286 11.20 9.65 -27.40
N PHE A 287 10.74 8.38 -27.52
CA PHE A 287 11.67 7.26 -27.48
C PHE A 287 12.17 6.94 -28.90
N PRO A 288 13.49 6.87 -29.15
CA PRO A 288 13.99 6.23 -30.34
C PRO A 288 13.57 4.76 -30.31
N ARG A 289 12.83 4.31 -31.30
CA ARG A 289 12.59 2.89 -31.52
C ARG A 289 13.95 2.26 -31.84
N GLY A 290 14.53 1.52 -30.92
CA GLY A 290 15.63 0.64 -31.26
C GLY A 290 16.90 0.62 -30.42
N GLU A 291 16.89 1.07 -29.18
CA GLU A 291 17.94 0.69 -28.24
C GLU A 291 17.31 0.15 -26.96
N GLU A 292 17.26 -1.19 -26.90
CA GLU A 292 17.06 -1.96 -25.67
C GLU A 292 18.32 -1.84 -24.78
N ASP A 293 18.71 -0.64 -24.42
CA ASP A 293 19.54 -0.48 -23.24
C ASP A 293 18.61 -0.59 -22.05
N GLY A 294 18.62 -1.79 -21.46
CA GLY A 294 17.95 -2.12 -20.22
C GLY A 294 18.46 -1.25 -19.08
N MET A 295 18.11 0.02 -19.12
CA MET A 295 18.18 0.90 -17.98
C MET A 295 17.08 0.44 -17.02
N ALA A 296 17.42 -0.51 -16.15
CA ALA A 296 16.67 -0.74 -14.94
C ALA A 296 16.46 0.62 -14.29
N VAL A 297 15.23 1.07 -14.22
CA VAL A 297 14.83 2.38 -13.64
C VAL A 297 15.21 2.47 -12.17
N PHE A 298 15.68 1.39 -11.60
CA PHE A 298 16.27 1.29 -10.28
C PHE A 298 17.62 0.57 -10.39
N PRO A 299 18.73 1.25 -10.24
CA PRO A 299 19.92 0.59 -9.76
C PRO A 299 19.65 0.23 -8.30
N LEU A 300 18.82 -0.79 -8.10
CA LEU A 300 18.73 -1.45 -6.82
C LEU A 300 20.14 -1.89 -6.46
N LEU A 301 20.74 -1.15 -5.52
CA LEU A 301 21.77 -1.64 -4.63
C LEU A 301 22.88 -2.45 -5.35
N ARG A 302 23.68 -1.81 -6.19
CA ARG A 302 25.06 -2.26 -6.31
C ARG A 302 25.63 -2.16 -4.90
N GLN A 303 25.89 -3.34 -4.33
CA GLN A 303 26.58 -3.53 -3.08
C GLN A 303 27.72 -2.53 -3.01
N ALA A 304 27.59 -1.55 -2.13
CA ALA A 304 28.74 -0.76 -1.71
C ALA A 304 29.47 -1.64 -0.71
N GLU A 305 30.55 -2.26 -1.18
CA GLU A 305 31.66 -2.70 -0.34
C GLU A 305 32.12 -1.58 0.57
#